data_6d741145da4bd0181156b9323b3cac54
#
_entry.id   6d741145da4bd0181156b9323b3cac54
#
_cell.length_a   1.000
_cell.length_b   1.000
_cell.length_c   1.000
_cell.angle_alpha   90.00
_cell.angle_beta   90.00
_cell.angle_gamma   90.00
#
_symmetry.space_group_name_H-M   'P 1'
#
loop_
_entity.id
_entity.type
_entity.pdbx_description
1 polymer ?
#
loop_
_entity_poly.entity_id
_entity_poly.type
_entity_poly.pdbx_seq_one_letter_code
_entity_poly.pdbx_strand_id
1 'polypeptide(L)' 'MTEFKAKLPEKSAKDRAVDRVAEATHRLNEAVRRATEEGFSVELVRTSRHHDGAGSWGDQIVPTVREAAKTDAE' A
#
# COMPACT_ATOMS: atom_id res chain seq x y z
N MET A 1 25.33 32.20 6.73
CA MET A 1 24.88 31.88 6.67
C MET A 1 24.41 31.27 6.55
N THR A 2 24.32 31.07 6.50
CA THR A 2 23.81 30.51 6.40
C THR A 2 23.07 29.81 6.39
N GLU A 3 22.86 29.73 6.55
CA GLU A 3 22.23 29.07 6.50
C GLU A 3 21.25 28.78 6.15
N PHE A 4 20.83 29.00 5.98
CA PHE A 4 19.94 28.84 5.49
C PHE A 4 20.01 28.34 4.50
N LYS A 5 20.40 27.97 4.17
CA LYS A 5 20.39 27.49 3.34
C LYS A 5 19.43 27.06 2.89
N ALA A 6 19.36 27.32 2.31
CA ALA A 6 18.22 27.03 1.84
C ALA A 6 17.81 25.72 2.08
N LYS A 7 17.44 25.58 3.07
CA LYS A 7 17.08 24.41 3.41
C LYS A 7 15.68 24.23 3.10
N LEU A 8 15.34 23.23 2.37
CA LEU A 8 13.97 22.84 2.22
C LEU A 8 13.45 22.41 3.56
N PRO A 9 12.22 22.77 3.89
CA PRO A 9 11.67 22.27 5.14
C PRO A 9 11.65 20.78 5.14
N GLU A 10 12.04 20.20 6.22
CA GLU A 10 11.93 18.76 6.36
C GLU A 10 10.49 18.40 6.51
N LYS A 11 10.14 17.26 5.97
CA LYS A 11 8.80 16.73 6.13
C LYS A 11 8.57 16.36 7.56
N SER A 12 7.39 16.66 8.04
CA SER A 12 7.01 16.28 9.39
C SER A 12 6.82 14.77 9.46
N ALA A 13 6.74 14.25 10.67
CA ALA A 13 6.45 12.84 10.86
C ALA A 13 5.12 12.47 10.23
N LYS A 14 4.14 13.37 10.28
CA LYS A 14 2.86 13.12 9.66
C LYS A 14 2.97 13.02 8.16
N ASP A 15 3.74 13.91 7.55
CA ASP A 15 3.92 13.88 6.10
C ASP A 15 4.63 12.60 5.68
N ARG A 16 5.63 12.19 6.45
CA ARG A 16 6.35 10.97 6.13
C ARG A 16 5.44 9.75 6.26
N ALA A 17 4.53 9.77 7.23
CA ALA A 17 3.61 8.66 7.39
C ALA A 17 2.69 8.53 6.18
N VAL A 18 2.19 9.66 5.68
CA VAL A 18 1.36 9.66 4.49
C VAL A 18 2.14 9.16 3.29
N ASP A 19 3.39 9.62 3.16
CA ASP A 19 4.24 9.17 2.05
C ASP A 19 4.46 7.67 2.09
N ARG A 20 4.63 7.11 3.29
CA ARG A 20 4.82 5.67 3.41
C ARG A 20 3.61 4.89 2.94
N VAL A 21 2.42 5.38 3.28
CA VAL A 21 1.21 4.71 2.81
C VAL A 21 1.13 4.79 1.29
N ALA A 22 1.42 5.95 0.73
CA ALA A 22 1.36 6.12 -0.71
C ALA A 22 2.35 5.22 -1.41
N GLU A 23 3.58 5.15 -0.91
CA GLU A 23 4.60 4.31 -1.53
C GLU A 23 4.25 2.83 -1.39
N ALA A 24 3.77 2.43 -0.23
CA ALA A 24 3.39 1.04 -0.02
C ALA A 24 2.24 0.65 -0.93
N THR A 25 1.28 1.58 -1.10
CA THR A 25 0.15 1.34 -1.99
C THR A 25 0.63 1.17 -3.42
N HIS A 26 1.55 2.01 -3.85
CA HIS A 26 2.08 1.89 -5.20
C HIS A 26 2.76 0.53 -5.40
N ARG A 27 3.58 0.12 -4.44
CA ARG A 27 4.25 -1.17 -4.54
C ARG A 27 3.26 -2.32 -4.52
N LEU A 28 2.22 -2.19 -3.72
CA LEU A 28 1.19 -3.22 -3.66
C LEU A 28 0.48 -3.35 -4.99
N ASN A 29 0.11 -2.22 -5.58
CA ASN A 29 -0.57 -2.24 -6.87
C ASN A 29 0.31 -2.85 -7.96
N GLU A 30 1.61 -2.55 -7.94
CA GLU A 30 2.54 -3.16 -8.88
C GLU A 30 2.63 -4.65 -8.67
N ALA A 31 2.71 -5.08 -7.42
CA ALA A 31 2.80 -6.50 -7.11
C ALA A 31 1.55 -7.23 -7.56
N VAL A 32 0.39 -6.63 -7.34
CA VAL A 32 -0.87 -7.23 -7.78
C VAL A 32 -0.87 -7.38 -9.30
N ARG A 33 -0.46 -6.35 -10.02
CA ARG A 33 -0.43 -6.41 -11.47
C ARG A 33 0.49 -7.53 -11.95
N ARG A 34 1.67 -7.62 -11.33
CA ARG A 34 2.60 -8.68 -11.73
C ARG A 34 2.06 -10.06 -11.43
N ALA A 35 1.37 -10.21 -10.31
CA ALA A 35 0.78 -11.50 -9.99
C ALA A 35 -0.26 -11.90 -11.02
N THR A 36 -1.06 -10.93 -11.50
CA THR A 36 -2.06 -11.26 -12.51
C THR A 36 -1.37 -11.65 -13.82
N GLU A 37 -0.23 -11.04 -14.12
CA GLU A 37 0.51 -11.41 -15.33
C GLU A 37 1.06 -12.83 -15.23
N GLU A 38 1.26 -13.32 -14.01
CA GLU A 38 1.71 -14.68 -13.79
C GLU A 38 0.56 -15.66 -13.68
N GLY A 39 -0.66 -15.22 -13.84
CA GLY A 39 -1.79 -16.12 -13.86
C GLY A 39 -2.57 -16.22 -12.56
N PHE A 40 -2.35 -15.29 -11.65
CA PHE A 40 -3.05 -15.31 -10.37
C PHE A 40 -4.15 -14.27 -10.35
N SER A 41 -5.15 -14.54 -9.55
CA SER A 41 -6.15 -13.54 -9.21
C SER A 41 -5.88 -13.09 -7.77
N VAL A 42 -5.91 -11.80 -7.55
CA VAL A 42 -5.62 -11.23 -6.23
C VAL A 42 -6.77 -10.38 -5.81
N GLU A 43 -7.27 -10.65 -4.62
CA GLU A 43 -8.31 -9.85 -4.03
C GLU A 43 -7.79 -9.29 -2.72
N LEU A 44 -7.94 -7.99 -2.51
CA LEU A 44 -7.50 -7.35 -1.28
C LEU A 44 -8.71 -7.15 -0.41
N VAL A 45 -8.70 -7.78 0.75
CA VAL A 45 -9.84 -7.79 1.63
C VAL A 45 -9.49 -7.07 2.90
N ARG A 46 -10.32 -6.13 3.30
CA ARG A 46 -10.13 -5.49 4.59
C ARG A 46 -10.58 -6.47 5.67
N THR A 47 -9.64 -6.84 6.55
CA THR A 47 -9.95 -7.81 7.59
C THR A 47 -10.28 -7.16 8.91
N SER A 48 -9.81 -5.95 9.12
CA SER A 48 -10.06 -5.28 10.39
C SER A 48 -9.70 -3.82 10.25
N ARG A 49 -9.92 -3.08 11.30
CA ARG A 49 -9.46 -1.71 11.39
C ARG A 49 -8.60 -1.57 12.62
N HIS A 50 -7.48 -0.93 12.41
CA HIS A 50 -6.61 -0.59 13.53
C HIS A 50 -7.10 0.72 14.14
N HIS A 51 -7.12 0.78 15.45
CA HIS A 51 -7.52 1.98 16.15
C HIS A 51 -6.41 2.32 17.13
N ASP A 52 -5.96 3.55 17.10
CA ASP A 52 -4.80 3.94 17.92
C ASP A 52 -5.17 4.31 19.34
N GLY A 53 -6.47 4.29 19.67
CA GLY A 53 -6.91 4.67 21.00
C GLY A 53 -7.13 6.17 21.17
N ALA A 54 -6.83 6.94 20.15
CA ALA A 54 -6.94 8.41 20.22
C ALA A 54 -7.83 8.98 19.14
N GLY A 55 -8.63 8.15 18.50
CA GLY A 55 -9.58 8.61 17.51
C GLY A 55 -9.18 8.38 16.07
N SER A 56 -8.01 7.83 15.84
CA SER A 56 -7.57 7.57 14.45
C SER A 56 -7.80 6.11 14.10
N TRP A 57 -8.20 5.87 12.87
CA TRP A 57 -8.53 4.53 12.38
C TRP A 57 -7.74 4.25 11.12
N GLY A 58 -7.43 3.00 10.90
CA GLY A 58 -6.77 2.58 9.67
C GLY A 58 -7.22 1.20 9.28
N ASP A 59 -7.46 1.02 8.00
CA ASP A 59 -7.86 -0.29 7.48
C ASP A 59 -6.66 -1.21 7.42
N GLN A 60 -6.89 -2.46 7.73
CA GLN A 60 -5.88 -3.51 7.61
C GLN A 60 -6.40 -4.53 6.61
N ILE A 61 -5.57 -4.89 5.66
CA ILE A 61 -5.99 -5.77 4.57
C ILE A 61 -5.17 -7.05 4.56
N VAL A 62 -5.75 -8.05 3.92
CA VAL A 62 -5.08 -9.31 3.65
C VAL A 62 -5.36 -9.66 2.20
N PRO A 63 -4.35 -10.04 1.42
CA PRO A 63 -4.60 -10.47 0.05
C PRO A 63 -5.07 -11.92 0.02
N THR A 64 -6.03 -12.18 -0.82
CA THR A 64 -6.43 -13.53 -1.16
C THR A 64 -5.92 -13.80 -2.56
N VAL A 65 -5.04 -14.78 -2.69
CA VAL A 65 -4.40 -15.06 -3.96
C VAL A 65 -4.75 -16.49 -4.36
N ARG A 66 -5.15 -16.66 -5.60
CA ARG A 66 -5.41 -17.99 -6.11
C ARG A 66 -5.12 -18.00 -7.59
N GLU A 67 -4.82 -19.19 -8.10
CA GLU A 67 -4.58 -19.31 -9.51
C GLU A 67 -5.86 -18.97 -10.26
N ALA A 68 -5.70 -18.21 -11.35
CA ALA A 68 -6.83 -17.91 -12.19
C ALA A 68 -7.31 -19.23 -12.81
N ALA A 69 -8.63 -19.35 -12.94
CA ALA A 69 -9.18 -20.55 -13.58
C ALA A 69 -8.71 -20.58 -15.01
N LYS A 70 -8.24 -21.78 -15.47
CA LYS A 70 -7.86 -21.94 -16.84
C LYS A 70 -9.10 -22.20 -17.64
N THR A 71 -9.16 -21.55 -18.68
CA THR A 71 -10.28 -21.85 -19.55
C THR A 71 -9.94 -23.05 -20.34
N ASP A 72 -10.07 -23.61 -20.52
CA ASP A 72 -9.74 -24.49 -21.12
C ASP A 72 -9.58 -24.77 -21.93
N ALA A 73 -9.49 -24.79 -22.10
CA ALA A 73 -9.32 -24.94 -22.63
C ALA A 73 -8.83 -25.17 -22.87
N GLU A 74 -8.65 -25.10 -22.75
CA GLU A 74 -8.26 -25.27 -22.83
C GLU A 74 -8.17 -25.77 -22.84
#